data_959175edf2d04726f6d56d7c611112f8
#
_entry.id   959175edf2d04726f6d56d7c611112f8
#
_cell.length_a   1.000
_cell.length_b   1.000
_cell.length_c   1.000
_cell.angle_alpha   90.00
_cell.angle_beta   90.00
_cell.angle_gamma   90.00
#
_symmetry.space_group_name_H-M   'P 1'
#
loop_
_entity.id
_entity.type
_entity.pdbx_description
1 polymer ?
#
loop_
_entity_poly.entity_id
_entity_poly.type
_entity_poly.pdbx_seq_one_letter_code
_entity_poly.pdbx_strand_id
1 'polypeptide(L)' 'MIKANELRNMTADEIKLKIEALKRELFNLRTEAKAGRIEKPHKINEVRKDVARCETVIREKNNGK' A
#
# COMPACT_ATOMS: atom_id res chain seq x y z
N MET A 1 -3.87 -0.52 9.33
CA MET A 1 -2.51 -0.40 8.79
C MET A 1 -1.83 -1.76 8.78
N ILE A 2 -1.10 -2.06 7.73
CA ILE A 2 -0.47 -3.36 7.57
C ILE A 2 0.84 -3.40 8.35
N LYS A 3 1.03 -4.48 9.09
CA LYS A 3 2.26 -4.64 9.85
C LYS A 3 3.32 -5.34 9.01
N ALA A 4 4.58 -4.96 9.18
CA ALA A 4 5.66 -5.56 8.42
C ALA A 4 5.76 -7.06 8.65
N ASN A 5 5.47 -7.51 9.87
CA ASN A 5 5.51 -8.94 10.16
C ASN A 5 4.54 -9.73 9.30
N GLU A 6 3.35 -9.17 9.11
CA GLU A 6 2.35 -9.84 8.29
C GLU A 6 2.81 -9.93 6.84
N LEU A 7 3.43 -8.85 6.35
CA LEU A 7 3.92 -8.85 4.99
C LEU A 7 5.05 -9.84 4.79
N ARG A 8 5.91 -9.99 5.77
CA ARG A 8 7.03 -10.92 5.63
C ARG A 8 6.58 -12.37 5.58
N ASN A 9 5.38 -12.65 6.08
CA ASN A 9 4.82 -14.00 6.03
C ASN A 9 4.09 -14.28 4.71
N MET A 10 3.93 -13.27 3.86
CA MET A 10 3.24 -13.44 2.59
C MET A 10 4.25 -13.73 1.49
N THR A 11 3.78 -14.41 0.44
CA THR A 11 4.64 -14.60 -0.72
C THR A 11 4.79 -13.29 -1.49
N ALA A 12 5.83 -13.22 -2.33
CA ALA A 12 6.04 -12.03 -3.14
C ALA A 12 4.83 -11.75 -4.03
N ASP A 13 4.24 -12.80 -4.59
CA ASP A 13 3.07 -12.62 -5.46
C ASP A 13 1.89 -12.07 -4.69
N GLU A 14 1.67 -12.55 -3.46
CA GLU A 14 0.59 -12.04 -2.63
C GLU A 14 0.81 -10.56 -2.31
N ILE A 15 2.05 -10.18 -2.03
CA ILE A 15 2.36 -8.80 -1.72
C ILE A 15 2.14 -7.91 -2.95
N LYS A 16 2.51 -8.41 -4.14
CA LYS A 16 2.29 -7.65 -5.37
C LYS A 16 0.81 -7.37 -5.58
N LEU A 17 -0.04 -8.37 -5.35
CA LEU A 17 -1.47 -8.17 -5.47
C LEU A 17 -1.96 -7.14 -4.46
N LYS A 18 -1.41 -7.19 -3.25
CA LYS A 18 -1.76 -6.22 -2.23
C LYS A 18 -1.38 -4.81 -2.66
N ILE A 19 -0.20 -4.65 -3.24
CA ILE A 19 0.25 -3.35 -3.72
C ILE A 19 -0.69 -2.81 -4.78
N GLU A 20 -1.10 -3.66 -5.71
CA GLU A 20 -2.01 -3.21 -6.77
C GLU A 20 -3.33 -2.74 -6.19
N ALA A 21 -3.86 -3.48 -5.22
CA ALA A 21 -5.11 -3.08 -4.59
C ALA A 21 -4.97 -1.76 -3.86
N LEU A 22 -3.85 -1.58 -3.14
CA LEU A 22 -3.60 -0.35 -2.41
C LEU A 22 -3.42 0.83 -3.35
N LYS A 23 -2.73 0.64 -4.46
CA LYS A 23 -2.54 1.72 -5.43
C LYS A 23 -3.87 2.14 -6.06
N ARG A 24 -4.74 1.17 -6.30
CA ARG A 24 -6.08 1.48 -6.81
C ARG A 24 -6.87 2.29 -5.80
N GLU A 25 -6.80 1.89 -4.53
CA GLU A 25 -7.47 2.63 -3.48
C GLU A 25 -6.92 4.05 -3.39
N LEU A 26 -5.60 4.19 -3.48
CA LEU A 26 -4.97 5.49 -3.42
C LEU A 26 -5.44 6.38 -4.57
N PHE A 27 -5.53 5.80 -5.77
CA PHE A 27 -6.02 6.55 -6.92
C PHE A 27 -7.44 7.05 -6.69
N ASN A 28 -8.29 6.18 -6.16
CA ASN A 28 -9.67 6.56 -5.90
C ASN A 28 -9.74 7.68 -4.85
N LEU A 29 -8.93 7.58 -3.81
CA LEU A 29 -8.91 8.61 -2.77
C LEU A 29 -8.46 9.94 -3.33
N ARG A 30 -7.45 9.93 -4.20
CA ARG A 30 -6.97 11.17 -4.82
C ARG A 30 -8.03 11.77 -5.74
N THR A 31 -8.76 10.92 -6.45
CA THR A 31 -9.83 11.39 -7.30
C THR A 31 -10.93 12.05 -6.47
N GLU A 32 -11.29 11.44 -5.35
CA GLU A 32 -12.28 12.03 -4.47
C GLU A 32 -11.81 13.35 -3.88
N ALA A 33 -10.51 13.44 -3.57
CA ALA A 33 -9.95 14.67 -3.03
C ALA A 33 -10.05 15.80 -4.06
N LYS A 34 -9.78 15.50 -5.33
CA LYS A 34 -9.88 16.50 -6.38
C LYS A 34 -11.31 16.96 -6.56
N ALA A 35 -12.27 16.08 -6.29
CA ALA A 35 -13.68 16.43 -6.39
C ALA A 35 -14.20 17.13 -5.14
N GLY A 36 -13.34 17.35 -4.16
CA GLY A 36 -13.74 18.04 -2.94
C GLY A 36 -14.53 17.17 -1.98
N ARG A 37 -14.43 15.86 -2.13
CA ARG A 37 -15.24 14.94 -1.32
C ARG A 37 -14.48 14.28 -0.19
N ILE A 38 -13.22 14.64 -0.01
CA ILE A 38 -12.43 13.93 0.97
C ILE A 38 -12.80 14.37 2.37
N GLU A 39 -13.14 13.41 3.21
CA GLU A 39 -13.49 13.68 4.59
C GLU A 39 -12.38 13.31 5.55
N LYS A 40 -11.48 12.42 5.11
CA LYS A 40 -10.39 11.96 5.97
C LYS A 40 -9.08 12.02 5.21
N PRO A 41 -8.47 13.21 5.14
CA PRO A 41 -7.24 13.35 4.35
C PRO A 41 -6.10 12.45 4.83
N HIS A 42 -6.09 12.08 6.11
CA HIS A 42 -5.03 11.20 6.61
C HIS A 42 -5.11 9.81 6.00
N LYS A 43 -6.25 9.43 5.44
CA LYS A 43 -6.40 8.12 4.82
C LYS A 43 -5.44 7.96 3.64
N ILE A 44 -5.26 9.03 2.88
CA ILE A 44 -4.33 9.00 1.75
C ILE A 44 -2.92 8.72 2.24
N ASN A 45 -2.52 9.35 3.33
CA ASN A 45 -1.19 9.14 3.89
C ASN A 45 -1.02 7.72 4.41
N GLU A 46 -2.07 7.17 5.03
CA GLU A 46 -2.00 5.79 5.51
C GLU A 46 -1.80 4.82 4.37
N VAL A 47 -2.56 4.98 3.30
CA VAL A 47 -2.46 4.07 2.16
C VAL A 47 -1.10 4.20 1.51
N ARG A 48 -0.59 5.42 1.38
CA ARG A 48 0.75 5.63 0.82
C ARG A 48 1.81 4.92 1.64
N LYS A 49 1.70 5.00 2.97
CA LYS A 49 2.64 4.32 3.85
C LYS A 49 2.55 2.81 3.70
N ASP A 50 1.33 2.29 3.55
CA ASP A 50 1.17 0.86 3.35
C ASP A 50 1.80 0.41 2.04
N VAL A 51 1.63 1.19 0.97
CA VAL A 51 2.25 0.85 -0.30
C VAL A 51 3.77 0.84 -0.16
N ALA A 52 4.33 1.86 0.48
CA ALA A 52 5.77 1.93 0.67
C ALA A 52 6.30 0.75 1.47
N ARG A 53 5.55 0.37 2.50
CA ARG A 53 5.94 -0.77 3.33
C ARG A 53 5.93 -2.07 2.53
N CYS A 54 4.89 -2.26 1.72
CA CYS A 54 4.82 -3.44 0.87
C CYS A 54 5.97 -3.49 -0.11
N GLU A 55 6.29 -2.37 -0.72
CA GLU A 55 7.39 -2.32 -1.68
C GLU A 55 8.72 -2.61 -1.01
N THR A 56 8.90 -2.13 0.21
CA THR A 56 10.12 -2.40 0.95
C THR A 56 10.28 -3.89 1.21
N VAL A 57 9.20 -4.55 1.64
CA VAL A 57 9.27 -5.97 1.94
C VAL A 57 9.51 -6.78 0.66
N ILE A 58 8.89 -6.39 -0.45
CA ILE A 58 9.13 -7.09 -1.71
C ILE A 58 10.59 -6.95 -2.11
N ARG A 59 11.15 -5.76 -1.93
CA ARG A 59 12.55 -5.55 -2.26
C ARG A 59 13.45 -6.43 -1.39
N GLU A 60 13.12 -6.54 -0.11
CA GLU A 60 13.86 -7.42 0.78
C GLU A 60 13.83 -8.87 0.29
N LYS A 61 12.64 -9.33 -0.13
CA LYS A 61 12.51 -10.70 -0.58
C LYS A 61 13.27 -10.95 -1.87
N ASN A 62 13.31 -9.96 -2.76
CA ASN A 62 14.01 -10.11 -4.04
C ASN A 62 15.52 -10.06 -3.85
N ASN A 63 16.01 -9.23 -2.96
CA ASN A 63 17.44 -9.05 -2.74
C ASN A 63 17.98 -9.98 -1.67
N GLY A 64 17.13 -10.36 -0.76
CA GLY A 64 17.55 -11.04 0.43
C GLY A 64 17.84 -12.47 0.19
N LYS A 65 17.60 -12.80 -0.92
CA LYS A 65 17.93 -14.12 -1.01
C LYS A 65 16.94 -14.95 -0.31
#